data_069a78a6f727b35e913c6b1920e1b60f
#
_entry.id   069a78a6f727b35e913c6b1920e1b60f
#
_cell.length_a   1.000
_cell.length_b   1.000
_cell.length_c   1.000
_cell.angle_alpha   90.00
_cell.angle_beta   90.00
_cell.angle_gamma   90.00
#
_symmetry.space_group_name_H-M   'P 1'
#
loop_
_entity.id
_entity.type
_entity.pdbx_description
1 polymer ?
#
loop_
_entity_poly.entity_id
_entity_poly.type
_entity_poly.pdbx_seq_one_letter_code
_entity_poly.pdbx_strand_id
1 'polypeptide(L)'
;MKKEIIYSLKGIYREDYQIEGYRFGGGEKSACIVGALRGNEIQQLYICSQLVKVLKELEAHGAISHNHEILVIPSVNRFSMNVGKRFWPTDNSDINRAFPGDVNGDTTKQIAGTLFDRIKGYSYGIHFASFYMPGDFIPHVKMMDTGFQSASLANLFGLQYVVIRKPKPMDTVTLNYNWQMNGTNAFSIYTNSTDMIDEKSARQAVSSVLRFLTRMGILKYNNHSGYIASVINEFDLMAVKTYDAGFYKRLKEPGDPVYHGELIAQILDPCEGTVKSEIISQTDGIVFFAHTGPVSYTHLRAHETEL
;
A
#
# COMPACT_ATOMS: atom_id res chain seq x y z
N MET A 1 -11.52 6.58 21.73
CA MET A 1 -11.25 5.45 20.82
C MET A 1 -12.12 4.26 21.18
N LYS A 2 -12.73 3.62 20.19
CA LYS A 2 -13.52 2.38 20.33
C LYS A 2 -12.89 1.30 19.47
N LYS A 3 -12.52 0.16 20.07
CA LYS A 3 -12.14 -1.04 19.33
C LYS A 3 -13.42 -1.81 18.98
N GLU A 4 -13.56 -2.24 17.74
CA GLU A 4 -14.74 -2.99 17.27
C GLU A 4 -14.34 -4.16 16.36
N ILE A 5 -15.20 -5.17 16.31
CA ILE A 5 -15.08 -6.27 15.37
C ILE A 5 -15.84 -5.88 14.09
N ILE A 6 -15.10 -5.71 12.99
CA ILE A 6 -15.66 -5.40 11.68
C ILE A 6 -16.29 -6.62 11.03
N TYR A 7 -15.63 -7.78 11.18
CA TYR A 7 -16.05 -9.07 10.64
C TYR A 7 -15.61 -10.19 11.56
N SER A 8 -16.41 -11.24 11.68
CA SER A 8 -16.08 -12.48 12.40
C SER A 8 -16.55 -13.70 11.62
N LEU A 9 -15.66 -14.67 11.44
CA LEU A 9 -15.96 -15.98 10.87
C LEU A 9 -15.69 -17.05 11.93
N LYS A 10 -16.71 -17.86 12.24
CA LYS A 10 -16.63 -18.92 13.25
C LYS A 10 -15.67 -20.02 12.84
N GLY A 11 -14.72 -20.33 13.72
CA GLY A 11 -13.85 -21.49 13.61
C GLY A 11 -14.49 -22.73 14.27
N ILE A 12 -14.36 -23.92 13.65
CA ILE A 12 -14.90 -25.18 14.26
C ILE A 12 -14.01 -25.65 15.38
N TYR A 13 -12.68 -25.60 15.19
CA TYR A 13 -11.69 -26.11 16.16
C TYR A 13 -10.56 -25.11 16.45
N ARG A 14 -10.75 -23.83 16.08
CA ARG A 14 -9.78 -22.74 16.23
C ARG A 14 -10.48 -21.50 16.75
N GLU A 15 -9.71 -20.53 17.17
CA GLU A 15 -10.21 -19.18 17.42
C GLU A 15 -10.93 -18.64 16.20
N ASP A 16 -11.98 -17.86 16.44
CA ASP A 16 -12.71 -17.18 15.38
C ASP A 16 -11.75 -16.25 14.62
N TYR A 17 -11.83 -16.27 13.30
CA TYR A 17 -11.17 -15.27 12.50
C TYR A 17 -11.92 -13.93 12.65
N GLN A 18 -11.19 -12.88 13.01
CA GLN A 18 -11.77 -11.56 13.23
C GLN A 18 -10.96 -10.48 12.55
N ILE A 19 -11.67 -9.55 11.92
CA ILE A 19 -11.12 -8.27 11.47
C ILE A 19 -11.49 -7.23 12.52
N GLU A 20 -10.48 -6.60 13.10
CA GLU A 20 -10.66 -5.57 14.11
C GLU A 20 -10.42 -4.19 13.50
N GLY A 21 -11.22 -3.23 13.93
CA GLY A 21 -11.09 -1.81 13.60
C GLY A 21 -10.97 -0.96 14.86
N TYR A 22 -10.31 0.17 14.70
CA TYR A 22 -10.14 1.20 15.72
C TYR A 22 -10.79 2.48 15.26
N ARG A 23 -11.88 2.88 15.94
CA ARG A 23 -12.67 4.06 15.63
C ARG A 23 -12.30 5.19 16.57
N PHE A 24 -12.04 6.36 15.99
CA PHE A 24 -11.70 7.59 16.67
C PHE A 24 -12.69 8.68 16.32
N GLY A 25 -12.96 9.59 17.26
CA GLY A 25 -13.94 10.65 17.08
C GLY A 25 -15.36 10.13 16.98
N GLY A 26 -16.20 10.83 16.23
CA GLY A 26 -17.59 10.47 15.97
C GLY A 26 -18.26 11.46 15.04
N GLY A 27 -19.37 11.05 14.43
CA GLY A 27 -20.12 11.85 13.48
C GLY A 27 -20.01 11.31 12.07
N GLU A 28 -19.61 12.16 11.12
CA GLU A 28 -19.51 11.78 9.71
C GLU A 28 -18.33 10.84 9.43
N LYS A 29 -18.54 9.86 8.58
CA LYS A 29 -17.50 8.94 8.09
C LYS A 29 -16.47 9.70 7.25
N SER A 30 -15.44 10.24 7.90
CA SER A 30 -14.48 11.12 7.25
C SER A 30 -13.32 10.37 6.61
N ALA A 31 -12.62 9.51 7.35
CA ALA A 31 -11.49 8.78 6.81
C ALA A 31 -11.47 7.31 7.25
N CYS A 32 -11.27 6.41 6.30
CA CYS A 32 -11.01 5.00 6.55
C CYS A 32 -9.60 4.64 6.10
N ILE A 33 -8.79 4.11 7.02
CA ILE A 33 -7.41 3.70 6.77
C ILE A 33 -7.32 2.18 6.88
N VAL A 34 -6.88 1.52 5.82
CA VAL A 34 -6.73 0.06 5.77
C VAL A 34 -5.26 -0.28 5.61
N GLY A 35 -4.75 -1.10 6.52
CA GLY A 35 -3.39 -1.62 6.50
C GLY A 35 -3.24 -2.86 5.64
N ALA A 36 -2.72 -3.92 6.26
CA ALA A 36 -2.41 -5.16 5.57
C ALA A 36 -3.65 -5.90 5.07
N LEU A 37 -3.82 -5.98 3.76
CA LEU A 37 -4.79 -6.84 3.08
C LEU A 37 -4.23 -8.26 2.88
N ARG A 38 -2.90 -8.42 2.82
CA ARG A 38 -2.19 -9.68 2.56
C ARG A 38 -1.31 -10.06 3.73
N GLY A 39 -1.00 -11.36 3.84
CA GLY A 39 -0.29 -11.89 4.99
C GLY A 39 1.21 -11.57 5.06
N ASN A 40 1.82 -11.13 3.96
CA ASN A 40 3.21 -10.68 3.97
C ASN A 40 3.37 -9.15 4.18
N GLU A 41 2.29 -8.43 4.38
CA GLU A 41 2.28 -6.97 4.50
C GLU A 41 2.56 -6.53 5.95
N ILE A 42 3.72 -6.93 6.48
CA ILE A 42 4.16 -6.65 7.86
C ILE A 42 4.38 -5.14 8.07
N GLN A 43 4.99 -4.48 7.09
CA GLN A 43 5.22 -3.03 7.14
C GLN A 43 3.91 -2.26 7.24
N GLN A 44 2.88 -2.64 6.48
CA GLN A 44 1.57 -1.99 6.45
C GLN A 44 0.82 -2.16 7.77
N LEU A 45 0.92 -3.35 8.39
CA LEU A 45 0.40 -3.58 9.73
C LEU A 45 1.13 -2.71 10.76
N TYR A 46 2.46 -2.66 10.69
CA TYR A 46 3.27 -1.86 11.61
C TYR A 46 2.92 -0.36 11.51
N ILE A 47 2.82 0.19 10.30
CA ILE A 47 2.42 1.59 10.08
C ILE A 47 1.07 1.86 10.73
N CYS A 48 0.07 1.00 10.50
CA CYS A 48 -1.25 1.18 11.11
C CYS A 48 -1.21 1.09 12.63
N SER A 49 -0.37 0.22 13.20
CA SER A 49 -0.21 0.13 14.66
C SER A 49 0.35 1.44 15.26
N GLN A 50 1.34 2.04 14.60
CA GLN A 50 1.89 3.33 14.99
C GLN A 50 0.86 4.46 14.82
N LEU A 51 0.09 4.43 13.73
CA LEU A 51 -0.98 5.40 13.51
C LEU A 51 -2.06 5.31 14.58
N VAL A 52 -2.49 4.09 14.96
CA VAL A 52 -3.43 3.87 16.07
C VAL A 52 -2.89 4.44 17.37
N LYS A 53 -1.59 4.22 17.66
CA LYS A 53 -0.94 4.77 18.86
C LYS A 53 -1.02 6.29 18.88
N VAL A 54 -0.62 6.95 17.80
CA VAL A 54 -0.63 8.42 17.71
C VAL A 54 -2.06 8.98 17.76
N LEU A 55 -3.01 8.36 17.06
CA LEU A 55 -4.41 8.80 17.07
C LEU A 55 -5.06 8.67 18.45
N LYS A 56 -4.66 7.68 19.26
CA LYS A 56 -5.12 7.58 20.66
C LYS A 56 -4.67 8.80 21.48
N GLU A 57 -3.41 9.19 21.34
CA GLU A 57 -2.86 10.35 22.02
C GLU A 57 -3.54 11.64 21.55
N LEU A 58 -3.73 11.80 20.25
CA LEU A 58 -4.39 12.98 19.68
C LEU A 58 -5.86 13.08 20.09
N GLU A 59 -6.60 11.97 20.14
CA GLU A 59 -7.99 11.96 20.62
C GLU A 59 -8.06 12.34 22.11
N ALA A 60 -7.15 11.82 22.95
CA ALA A 60 -7.10 12.16 24.38
C ALA A 60 -6.84 13.66 24.63
N HIS A 61 -6.17 14.33 23.70
CA HIS A 61 -5.92 15.78 23.74
C HIS A 61 -6.97 16.60 22.98
N GLY A 62 -8.06 15.99 22.53
CA GLY A 62 -9.14 16.69 21.80
C GLY A 62 -8.73 17.19 20.41
N ALA A 63 -7.71 16.58 19.80
CA ALA A 63 -7.19 17.02 18.51
C ALA A 63 -8.02 16.50 17.30
N ILE A 64 -8.97 15.59 17.52
CA ILE A 64 -9.91 15.20 16.47
C ILE A 64 -11.02 16.25 16.40
N SER A 65 -11.25 16.77 15.20
CA SER A 65 -12.27 17.80 14.99
C SER A 65 -13.67 17.24 15.25
N HIS A 66 -14.59 18.10 15.76
CA HIS A 66 -15.96 17.69 16.00
C HIS A 66 -16.63 17.21 14.71
N ASN A 67 -17.51 16.22 14.87
CA ASN A 67 -18.28 15.62 13.78
C ASN A 67 -17.44 14.86 12.73
N HIS A 68 -16.23 14.47 13.07
CA HIS A 68 -15.40 13.64 12.19
C HIS A 68 -15.09 12.29 12.83
N GLU A 69 -15.21 11.24 12.04
CA GLU A 69 -14.86 9.87 12.40
C GLU A 69 -13.69 9.38 11.58
N ILE A 70 -12.73 8.74 12.25
CA ILE A 70 -11.60 8.04 11.62
C ILE A 70 -11.69 6.57 12.00
N LEU A 71 -11.69 5.69 11.01
CA LEU A 71 -11.60 4.24 11.19
C LEU A 71 -10.25 3.73 10.70
N VAL A 72 -9.52 3.01 11.56
CA VAL A 72 -8.27 2.34 11.18
C VAL A 72 -8.45 0.83 11.31
N ILE A 73 -8.18 0.10 10.22
CA ILE A 73 -8.20 -1.37 10.16
C ILE A 73 -6.77 -1.85 9.89
N PRO A 74 -6.01 -2.25 10.92
CA PRO A 74 -4.57 -2.54 10.77
C PRO A 74 -4.28 -3.74 9.89
N SER A 75 -5.11 -4.79 9.97
CA SER A 75 -4.93 -6.00 9.19
C SER A 75 -6.26 -6.65 8.89
N VAL A 76 -6.41 -7.05 7.63
CA VAL A 76 -7.55 -7.82 7.15
C VAL A 76 -7.22 -9.32 7.09
N ASN A 77 -5.96 -9.71 6.92
CA ASN A 77 -5.58 -11.10 6.70
C ASN A 77 -4.55 -11.61 7.73
N ARG A 78 -4.89 -11.53 9.01
CA ARG A 78 -4.04 -12.05 10.10
C ARG A 78 -3.78 -13.56 10.00
N PHE A 79 -4.74 -14.30 9.45
CA PHE A 79 -4.60 -15.75 9.34
C PHE A 79 -3.45 -16.13 8.40
N SER A 80 -3.31 -15.44 7.27
CA SER A 80 -2.19 -15.63 6.35
C SER A 80 -0.86 -15.18 6.94
N MET A 81 -0.85 -14.12 7.76
CA MET A 81 0.34 -13.67 8.48
C MET A 81 0.89 -14.75 9.40
N ASN A 82 0.02 -15.41 10.17
CA ASN A 82 0.41 -16.45 11.11
C ASN A 82 1.03 -17.68 10.44
N VAL A 83 0.72 -17.92 9.18
CA VAL A 83 1.26 -19.04 8.39
C VAL A 83 2.27 -18.60 7.31
N GLY A 84 2.70 -17.34 7.34
CA GLY A 84 3.71 -16.79 6.42
C GLY A 84 3.30 -16.80 4.95
N LYS A 85 1.99 -16.73 4.65
CA LYS A 85 1.46 -16.73 3.28
C LYS A 85 0.96 -15.35 2.88
N ARG A 86 1.21 -14.99 1.63
CA ARG A 86 0.72 -13.72 1.07
C ARG A 86 -0.80 -13.72 0.92
N PHE A 87 -1.35 -14.76 0.31
CA PHE A 87 -2.77 -14.89 -0.02
C PHE A 87 -3.52 -15.71 1.04
N TRP A 88 -4.84 -15.77 0.92
CA TRP A 88 -5.68 -16.54 1.82
C TRP A 88 -5.27 -18.00 1.80
N PRO A 89 -4.96 -18.63 2.96
CA PRO A 89 -4.23 -19.90 2.95
C PRO A 89 -5.09 -21.12 2.58
N THR A 90 -6.41 -21.01 2.56
CA THR A 90 -7.30 -22.13 2.24
C THR A 90 -7.55 -22.28 0.73
N ASP A 91 -7.61 -21.18 0.00
CA ASP A 91 -7.95 -21.15 -1.43
C ASP A 91 -6.92 -20.39 -2.28
N ASN A 92 -5.88 -19.85 -1.65
CA ASN A 92 -4.84 -19.03 -2.26
C ASN A 92 -5.38 -17.78 -2.99
N SER A 93 -6.52 -17.24 -2.53
CA SER A 93 -7.14 -16.05 -3.09
C SER A 93 -6.50 -14.76 -2.58
N ASP A 94 -6.37 -13.78 -3.47
CA ASP A 94 -5.98 -12.41 -3.11
C ASP A 94 -7.22 -11.58 -2.77
N ILE A 95 -7.38 -11.21 -1.50
CA ILE A 95 -8.53 -10.43 -1.07
C ILE A 95 -8.63 -9.07 -1.77
N ASN A 96 -7.49 -8.46 -2.16
CA ASN A 96 -7.51 -7.23 -2.97
C ASN A 96 -7.86 -7.47 -4.44
N ARG A 97 -8.31 -8.66 -4.79
CA ARG A 97 -8.90 -9.03 -6.10
C ARG A 97 -10.32 -9.55 -5.96
N ALA A 98 -10.93 -9.33 -4.78
CA ALA A 98 -12.27 -9.82 -4.49
C ALA A 98 -13.29 -8.69 -4.23
N PHE A 99 -12.90 -7.43 -4.27
CA PHE A 99 -13.81 -6.30 -4.07
C PHE A 99 -14.69 -6.02 -5.31
N PRO A 100 -15.96 -5.56 -5.12
CA PRO A 100 -16.58 -5.16 -3.84
C PRO A 100 -16.99 -6.35 -2.96
N GLY A 101 -16.80 -7.60 -3.41
CA GLY A 101 -17.16 -8.80 -2.70
C GLY A 101 -18.57 -9.29 -3.00
N ASP A 102 -18.90 -10.44 -2.42
CA ASP A 102 -20.23 -11.05 -2.46
C ASP A 102 -20.45 -11.82 -1.15
N VAL A 103 -21.44 -11.43 -0.38
CA VAL A 103 -21.76 -12.05 0.91
C VAL A 103 -22.25 -13.50 0.76
N ASN A 104 -22.65 -13.91 -0.44
CA ASN A 104 -23.05 -15.28 -0.75
C ASN A 104 -21.96 -16.07 -1.52
N GLY A 105 -20.81 -15.46 -1.77
CA GLY A 105 -19.69 -16.05 -2.51
C GLY A 105 -18.83 -16.99 -1.66
N ASP A 106 -17.65 -17.32 -2.18
CA ASP A 106 -16.61 -18.02 -1.41
C ASP A 106 -16.11 -17.16 -0.21
N THR A 107 -15.36 -17.78 0.69
CA THR A 107 -14.93 -17.14 1.95
C THR A 107 -14.24 -15.79 1.71
N THR A 108 -13.35 -15.70 0.72
CA THR A 108 -12.63 -14.45 0.43
C THR A 108 -13.57 -13.36 -0.07
N LYS A 109 -14.56 -13.70 -0.92
CA LYS A 109 -15.58 -12.75 -1.39
C LYS A 109 -16.52 -12.32 -0.28
N GLN A 110 -16.90 -13.23 0.62
CA GLN A 110 -17.72 -12.90 1.80
C GLN A 110 -17.00 -11.90 2.71
N ILE A 111 -15.71 -12.14 2.98
CA ILE A 111 -14.89 -11.23 3.78
C ILE A 111 -14.80 -9.86 3.09
N ALA A 112 -14.48 -9.85 1.79
CA ALA A 112 -14.37 -8.61 1.02
C ALA A 112 -15.70 -7.83 1.00
N GLY A 113 -16.83 -8.50 0.77
CA GLY A 113 -18.16 -7.89 0.73
C GLY A 113 -18.57 -7.29 2.06
N THR A 114 -18.44 -8.05 3.14
CA THR A 114 -18.79 -7.55 4.49
C THR A 114 -17.88 -6.42 4.92
N LEU A 115 -16.58 -6.53 4.65
CA LEU A 115 -15.62 -5.45 4.91
C LEU A 115 -16.01 -4.19 4.12
N PHE A 116 -16.26 -4.33 2.82
CA PHE A 116 -16.60 -3.20 1.94
C PHE A 116 -17.88 -2.50 2.39
N ASP A 117 -18.91 -3.24 2.80
CA ASP A 117 -20.15 -2.68 3.33
C ASP A 117 -19.93 -1.83 4.58
N ARG A 118 -18.94 -2.16 5.40
CA ARG A 118 -18.57 -1.38 6.59
C ARG A 118 -17.78 -0.12 6.28
N ILE A 119 -16.92 -0.19 5.26
CA ILE A 119 -15.96 0.89 4.94
C ILE A 119 -16.38 1.77 3.76
N LYS A 120 -17.45 1.45 3.04
CA LYS A 120 -18.04 2.35 2.06
C LYS A 120 -18.71 3.55 2.73
N GLY A 121 -18.75 4.67 2.01
CA GLY A 121 -19.36 5.91 2.48
C GLY A 121 -18.44 6.79 3.33
N TYR A 122 -17.17 6.44 3.50
CA TYR A 122 -16.17 7.37 3.99
C TYR A 122 -15.77 8.36 2.89
N SER A 123 -15.54 9.62 3.27
CA SER A 123 -15.10 10.66 2.31
C SER A 123 -13.72 10.35 1.74
N TYR A 124 -12.83 9.80 2.57
CA TYR A 124 -11.45 9.46 2.22
C TYR A 124 -11.12 8.02 2.57
N GLY A 125 -10.58 7.26 1.61
CA GLY A 125 -10.05 5.92 1.76
C GLY A 125 -8.53 5.91 1.58
N ILE A 126 -7.79 5.42 2.56
CA ILE A 126 -6.33 5.31 2.50
C ILE A 126 -5.94 3.85 2.70
N HIS A 127 -5.27 3.27 1.71
CA HIS A 127 -4.79 1.90 1.78
C HIS A 127 -3.25 1.91 1.76
N PHE A 128 -2.63 1.34 2.78
CA PHE A 128 -1.20 1.04 2.73
C PHE A 128 -0.99 -0.17 1.84
N ALA A 129 -0.48 0.07 0.65
CA ALA A 129 -0.38 -0.94 -0.40
C ALA A 129 1.01 -1.57 -0.47
N SER A 130 1.07 -2.76 -1.04
CA SER A 130 2.30 -3.45 -1.39
C SER A 130 2.34 -3.78 -2.87
N PHE A 131 3.55 -3.99 -3.38
CA PHE A 131 3.75 -4.49 -4.72
C PHE A 131 3.70 -6.02 -4.76
N TYR A 132 3.44 -6.58 -5.93
CA TYR A 132 3.39 -8.04 -6.09
C TYR A 132 4.78 -8.68 -6.17
N MET A 133 5.79 -7.89 -6.51
CA MET A 133 7.19 -8.31 -6.54
C MET A 133 7.93 -7.94 -5.26
N PRO A 134 8.90 -8.74 -4.83
CA PRO A 134 9.86 -8.35 -3.79
C PRO A 134 10.68 -7.15 -4.27
N GLY A 135 10.76 -6.11 -3.47
CA GLY A 135 11.53 -4.93 -3.81
C GLY A 135 11.13 -3.72 -2.98
N ASP A 136 11.89 -2.67 -3.15
CA ASP A 136 11.77 -1.43 -2.43
C ASP A 136 11.37 -0.28 -3.34
N PHE A 137 10.47 0.58 -2.87
CA PHE A 137 10.06 1.80 -3.54
C PHE A 137 10.61 3.05 -2.87
N ILE A 138 10.65 4.14 -3.62
CA ILE A 138 10.59 5.45 -3.00
C ILE A 138 9.18 5.61 -2.41
N PRO A 139 9.03 6.04 -1.14
CA PRO A 139 7.71 6.28 -0.56
C PRO A 139 6.90 7.30 -1.37
N HIS A 140 5.69 6.91 -1.81
CA HIS A 140 4.86 7.73 -2.68
C HIS A 140 3.36 7.47 -2.44
N VAL A 141 2.53 8.41 -2.91
CA VAL A 141 1.09 8.22 -3.04
C VAL A 141 0.77 7.74 -4.45
N LYS A 142 -0.03 6.72 -4.59
CA LYS A 142 -0.58 6.27 -5.88
C LYS A 142 -2.08 6.43 -5.91
N MET A 143 -2.61 6.92 -7.00
CA MET A 143 -4.04 7.03 -7.24
C MET A 143 -4.43 6.58 -8.64
N MET A 144 -5.67 6.12 -8.78
CA MET A 144 -6.25 5.82 -10.09
C MET A 144 -6.98 7.05 -10.61
N ASP A 145 -6.73 7.38 -11.86
CA ASP A 145 -7.48 8.40 -12.60
C ASP A 145 -8.74 7.76 -13.20
N THR A 146 -9.80 7.74 -12.42
CA THR A 146 -11.14 7.30 -12.85
C THR A 146 -12.02 8.48 -13.32
N GLY A 147 -11.51 9.71 -13.24
CA GLY A 147 -12.27 10.94 -13.43
C GLY A 147 -13.09 11.38 -12.21
N PHE A 148 -13.14 10.58 -11.14
CA PHE A 148 -13.88 10.90 -9.93
C PHE A 148 -13.15 11.88 -9.01
N GLN A 149 -11.84 11.71 -8.82
CA GLN A 149 -11.07 12.50 -7.86
C GLN A 149 -9.92 13.28 -8.52
N SER A 150 -9.53 14.38 -7.88
CA SER A 150 -8.42 15.23 -8.34
C SER A 150 -7.09 14.77 -7.75
N ALA A 151 -6.03 14.81 -8.58
CA ALA A 151 -4.66 14.60 -8.17
C ALA A 151 -4.16 15.60 -7.10
N SER A 152 -4.79 16.78 -7.04
CA SER A 152 -4.43 17.80 -6.03
C SER A 152 -4.61 17.31 -4.60
N LEU A 153 -5.59 16.42 -4.35
CA LEU A 153 -5.78 15.81 -3.03
C LEU A 153 -4.60 14.92 -2.62
N ALA A 154 -4.00 14.21 -3.58
CA ALA A 154 -2.84 13.36 -3.30
C ALA A 154 -1.61 14.17 -2.86
N ASN A 155 -1.45 15.40 -3.33
CA ASN A 155 -0.38 16.30 -2.88
C ASN A 155 -0.48 16.68 -1.39
N LEU A 156 -1.67 16.58 -0.81
CA LEU A 156 -1.89 16.93 0.59
C LEU A 156 -1.25 15.96 1.57
N PHE A 157 -0.85 14.78 1.13
CA PHE A 157 -0.03 13.86 1.92
C PHE A 157 1.38 14.39 2.17
N GLY A 158 1.92 15.23 1.27
CA GLY A 158 3.25 15.82 1.38
C GLY A 158 4.37 14.81 1.25
N LEU A 159 4.16 13.69 0.56
CA LEU A 159 5.21 12.81 0.07
C LEU A 159 5.83 13.40 -1.19
N GLN A 160 7.06 12.98 -1.51
CA GLN A 160 7.83 13.56 -2.61
C GLN A 160 7.22 13.28 -3.98
N TYR A 161 6.51 12.15 -4.12
CA TYR A 161 5.95 11.73 -5.40
C TYR A 161 4.48 11.34 -5.28
N VAL A 162 3.73 11.66 -6.33
CA VAL A 162 2.36 11.19 -6.57
C VAL A 162 2.34 10.48 -7.91
N VAL A 163 2.04 9.20 -7.92
CA VAL A 163 1.89 8.42 -9.15
C VAL A 163 0.42 8.31 -9.54
N ILE A 164 0.13 8.71 -10.76
CA ILE A 164 -1.22 8.65 -11.33
C ILE A 164 -1.23 7.62 -12.44
N ARG A 165 -2.24 6.75 -12.42
CA ARG A 165 -2.44 5.81 -13.52
C ARG A 165 -3.90 5.65 -13.89
N LYS A 166 -4.16 5.33 -15.15
CA LYS A 166 -5.49 4.93 -15.59
C LYS A 166 -5.80 3.52 -15.10
N PRO A 167 -7.04 3.23 -14.65
CA PRO A 167 -7.41 1.90 -14.24
C PRO A 167 -7.36 0.91 -15.41
N LYS A 168 -6.84 -0.29 -15.14
CA LYS A 168 -6.85 -1.45 -16.06
C LYS A 168 -8.03 -2.35 -15.68
N PRO A 169 -8.50 -3.25 -16.58
CA PRO A 169 -9.62 -4.16 -16.26
C PRO A 169 -9.42 -4.94 -14.95
N MET A 170 -8.19 -5.35 -14.64
CA MET A 170 -7.88 -6.06 -13.39
C MET A 170 -7.99 -5.21 -12.12
N ASP A 171 -8.11 -3.90 -12.24
CA ASP A 171 -8.24 -3.01 -11.08
C ASP A 171 -9.68 -2.91 -10.59
N THR A 172 -10.66 -3.24 -11.42
CA THR A 172 -12.10 -3.15 -11.09
C THR A 172 -12.49 -3.98 -9.87
N VAL A 173 -11.68 -4.95 -9.51
CA VAL A 173 -11.87 -5.83 -8.35
C VAL A 173 -10.98 -5.46 -7.16
N THR A 174 -10.37 -4.29 -7.17
CA THR A 174 -9.52 -3.80 -6.05
C THR A 174 -10.30 -2.88 -5.11
N LEU A 175 -9.84 -2.79 -3.86
CA LEU A 175 -10.43 -1.92 -2.84
C LEU A 175 -10.49 -0.46 -3.30
N ASN A 176 -9.38 0.10 -3.78
CA ASN A 176 -9.32 1.52 -4.15
C ASN A 176 -10.20 1.88 -5.34
N TYR A 177 -10.32 1.00 -6.33
CA TYR A 177 -11.24 1.21 -7.44
C TYR A 177 -12.69 1.25 -6.96
N ASN A 178 -13.08 0.26 -6.16
CA ASN A 178 -14.44 0.17 -5.64
C ASN A 178 -14.79 1.32 -4.69
N TRP A 179 -13.84 1.81 -3.91
CA TRP A 179 -14.03 3.03 -3.12
C TRP A 179 -14.36 4.22 -4.00
N GLN A 180 -13.59 4.47 -5.08
CA GLN A 180 -13.88 5.58 -6.00
C GLN A 180 -15.23 5.43 -6.69
N MET A 181 -15.58 4.22 -7.12
CA MET A 181 -16.89 3.95 -7.73
C MET A 181 -18.06 4.15 -6.76
N ASN A 182 -17.81 4.15 -5.46
CA ASN A 182 -18.78 4.41 -4.41
C ASN A 182 -18.63 5.79 -3.75
N GLY A 183 -17.97 6.73 -4.41
CA GLY A 183 -17.88 8.12 -3.98
C GLY A 183 -16.83 8.43 -2.91
N THR A 184 -15.90 7.53 -2.64
CA THR A 184 -14.78 7.74 -1.72
C THR A 184 -13.53 8.17 -2.48
N ASN A 185 -12.89 9.28 -2.06
CA ASN A 185 -11.56 9.66 -2.57
C ASN A 185 -10.51 8.69 -2.03
N ALA A 186 -9.98 7.82 -2.90
CA ALA A 186 -9.16 6.69 -2.50
C ALA A 186 -7.70 6.84 -2.94
N PHE A 187 -6.78 6.55 -2.01
CA PHE A 187 -5.34 6.65 -2.19
C PHE A 187 -4.64 5.39 -1.73
N SER A 188 -3.59 4.99 -2.43
CA SER A 188 -2.64 3.98 -1.96
C SER A 188 -1.36 4.68 -1.51
N ILE A 189 -0.84 4.32 -0.35
CA ILE A 189 0.49 4.74 0.10
C ILE A 189 1.41 3.55 -0.01
N TYR A 190 2.48 3.70 -0.79
CA TYR A 190 3.58 2.76 -0.89
C TYR A 190 4.72 3.23 -0.02
N THR A 191 5.38 2.29 0.64
CA THR A 191 6.55 2.52 1.47
C THR A 191 7.74 1.77 0.91
N ASN A 192 8.91 1.95 1.51
CA ASN A 192 10.13 1.30 1.06
C ASN A 192 9.97 -0.24 1.02
N SER A 193 9.65 -0.85 2.14
CA SER A 193 9.55 -2.31 2.28
C SER A 193 8.11 -2.81 2.42
N THR A 194 7.91 -4.13 2.32
CA THR A 194 6.61 -4.80 2.52
C THR A 194 6.65 -5.82 3.66
N ASP A 195 7.60 -6.74 3.63
CA ASP A 195 7.69 -7.92 4.51
C ASP A 195 8.62 -7.72 5.72
N MET A 196 9.26 -6.57 5.79
CA MET A 196 10.15 -6.17 6.87
C MET A 196 9.76 -4.78 7.39
N ILE A 197 10.03 -4.54 8.68
CA ILE A 197 9.80 -3.22 9.29
C ILE A 197 10.94 -2.29 8.90
N ASP A 198 10.61 -1.26 8.13
CA ASP A 198 11.46 -0.08 7.92
C ASP A 198 10.87 1.11 8.68
N GLU A 199 11.47 1.39 9.82
CA GLU A 199 11.05 2.46 10.73
C GLU A 199 11.05 3.85 10.07
N LYS A 200 11.99 4.13 9.17
CA LYS A 200 12.12 5.43 8.52
C LYS A 200 10.93 5.70 7.62
N SER A 201 10.62 4.80 6.71
CA SER A 201 9.47 4.96 5.81
C SER A 201 8.13 4.79 6.54
N ALA A 202 8.08 3.98 7.63
CA ALA A 202 6.90 3.90 8.47
C ALA A 202 6.55 5.24 9.13
N ARG A 203 7.52 5.91 9.75
CA ARG A 203 7.32 7.25 10.32
C ARG A 203 6.92 8.27 9.26
N GLN A 204 7.50 8.19 8.06
CA GLN A 204 7.14 9.05 6.95
C GLN A 204 5.70 8.81 6.50
N ALA A 205 5.25 7.56 6.42
CA ALA A 205 3.89 7.20 6.06
C ALA A 205 2.87 7.66 7.12
N VAL A 206 3.14 7.43 8.41
CA VAL A 206 2.27 7.93 9.51
C VAL A 206 2.17 9.45 9.45
N SER A 207 3.30 10.15 9.32
CA SER A 207 3.32 11.61 9.23
C SER A 207 2.54 12.13 8.01
N SER A 208 2.61 11.43 6.88
CA SER A 208 1.88 11.80 5.67
C SER A 208 0.36 11.68 5.85
N VAL A 209 -0.11 10.62 6.50
CA VAL A 209 -1.55 10.46 6.80
C VAL A 209 -2.03 11.55 7.78
N LEU A 210 -1.28 11.79 8.86
CA LEU A 210 -1.64 12.83 9.82
C LEU A 210 -1.70 14.23 9.16
N ARG A 211 -0.76 14.51 8.26
CA ARG A 211 -0.74 15.74 7.46
C ARG A 211 -1.96 15.86 6.56
N PHE A 212 -2.30 14.80 5.86
CA PHE A 212 -3.52 14.76 5.03
C PHE A 212 -4.77 15.02 5.86
N LEU A 213 -4.95 14.30 6.96
CA LEU A 213 -6.11 14.47 7.86
C LEU A 213 -6.18 15.89 8.44
N THR A 214 -5.03 16.50 8.75
CA THR A 214 -4.97 17.89 9.22
C THR A 214 -5.38 18.87 8.14
N ARG A 215 -4.88 18.71 6.92
CA ARG A 215 -5.23 19.56 5.78
C ARG A 215 -6.68 19.45 5.35
N MET A 216 -7.29 18.28 5.60
CA MET A 216 -8.72 18.06 5.39
C MET A 216 -9.59 18.54 6.56
N GLY A 217 -9.00 19.15 7.60
CA GLY A 217 -9.73 19.66 8.77
C GLY A 217 -10.24 18.60 9.75
N ILE A 218 -9.88 17.32 9.52
CA ILE A 218 -10.28 16.18 10.37
C ILE A 218 -9.50 16.17 11.68
N LEU A 219 -8.21 16.56 11.62
CA LEU A 219 -7.32 16.69 12.78
C LEU A 219 -6.89 18.15 13.00
N LYS A 220 -6.70 18.52 14.26
CA LYS A 220 -6.03 19.74 14.69
C LYS A 220 -4.63 19.36 15.20
N TYR A 221 -3.70 19.17 14.27
CA TYR A 221 -2.35 18.68 14.58
C TYR A 221 -1.30 19.47 13.79
N ASN A 222 -0.30 19.99 14.51
CA ASN A 222 0.80 20.70 13.86
C ASN A 222 1.85 19.69 13.38
N ASN A 223 1.99 19.58 12.07
CA ASN A 223 2.95 18.70 11.43
C ASN A 223 3.76 19.47 10.38
N HIS A 224 4.93 18.97 10.03
CA HIS A 224 5.73 19.54 8.94
C HIS A 224 4.91 19.66 7.65
N SER A 225 5.16 20.72 6.88
CA SER A 225 4.47 20.96 5.60
C SER A 225 4.65 19.81 4.60
N GLY A 226 5.74 19.03 4.71
CA GLY A 226 6.08 17.98 3.74
C GLY A 226 6.61 18.55 2.43
N TYR A 227 6.62 17.72 1.42
CA TYR A 227 7.05 18.09 0.08
C TYR A 227 5.88 18.62 -0.75
N ILE A 228 6.18 19.47 -1.72
CA ILE A 228 5.32 19.68 -2.90
C ILE A 228 5.66 18.51 -3.81
N ALA A 229 4.70 17.63 -4.06
CA ALA A 229 4.97 16.40 -4.76
C ALA A 229 5.20 16.63 -6.27
N SER A 230 6.17 15.91 -6.81
CA SER A 230 6.25 15.71 -8.25
C SER A 230 5.18 14.70 -8.68
N VAL A 231 4.36 15.09 -9.65
CA VAL A 231 3.32 14.21 -10.21
C VAL A 231 3.93 13.41 -11.35
N ILE A 232 3.88 12.09 -11.24
CA ILE A 232 4.39 11.14 -12.22
C ILE A 232 3.20 10.39 -12.82
N ASN A 233 3.10 10.31 -14.14
CA ASN A 233 2.16 9.38 -14.77
C ASN A 233 2.83 8.00 -14.88
N GLU A 234 2.06 6.92 -14.75
CA GLU A 234 2.61 5.56 -14.85
C GLU A 234 3.39 5.32 -16.17
N PHE A 235 3.05 6.06 -17.23
CA PHE A 235 3.74 5.98 -18.52
C PHE A 235 5.13 6.65 -18.53
N ASP A 236 5.43 7.49 -17.55
CA ASP A 236 6.73 8.15 -17.40
C ASP A 236 7.73 7.23 -16.71
N LEU A 237 7.26 6.11 -16.14
CA LEU A 237 8.08 5.10 -15.50
C LEU A 237 8.58 4.10 -16.55
N MET A 238 9.88 4.05 -16.75
CA MET A 238 10.50 3.09 -17.67
C MET A 238 10.88 1.82 -16.93
N ALA A 239 10.37 0.68 -17.41
CA ALA A 239 10.72 -0.62 -16.87
C ALA A 239 11.97 -1.18 -17.55
N VAL A 240 13.03 -1.39 -16.79
CA VAL A 240 14.23 -2.10 -17.25
C VAL A 240 14.13 -3.58 -16.86
N LYS A 241 14.21 -4.48 -17.84
CA LYS A 241 13.98 -5.91 -17.67
C LYS A 241 15.23 -6.70 -17.94
N THR A 242 15.40 -7.82 -17.24
CA THR A 242 16.40 -8.84 -17.58
C THR A 242 15.73 -10.09 -18.14
N TYR A 243 16.42 -10.79 -19.03
CA TYR A 243 16.01 -12.09 -19.56
C TYR A 243 16.79 -13.25 -18.96
N ASP A 244 17.82 -12.93 -18.15
CA ASP A 244 18.64 -13.94 -17.48
C ASP A 244 18.12 -14.24 -16.07
N ALA A 245 18.20 -15.51 -15.68
CA ALA A 245 17.89 -15.96 -14.34
C ALA A 245 19.17 -16.06 -13.49
N GLY A 246 19.09 -15.67 -12.22
CA GLY A 246 20.22 -15.71 -11.30
C GLY A 246 19.99 -14.88 -10.06
N PHE A 247 21.06 -14.60 -9.31
CA PHE A 247 21.01 -13.65 -8.22
C PHE A 247 21.01 -12.22 -8.77
N TYR A 248 19.98 -11.47 -8.40
CA TYR A 248 19.91 -10.04 -8.69
C TYR A 248 20.78 -9.29 -7.69
N LYS A 249 21.88 -8.72 -8.16
CA LYS A 249 22.77 -7.86 -7.37
C LYS A 249 22.48 -6.40 -7.69
N ARG A 250 21.80 -5.73 -6.78
CA ARG A 250 21.48 -4.31 -6.88
C ARG A 250 22.75 -3.47 -6.70
N LEU A 251 22.95 -2.47 -7.54
CA LEU A 251 24.04 -1.48 -7.46
C LEU A 251 23.53 -0.07 -7.21
N LYS A 252 22.23 0.16 -7.38
CA LYS A 252 21.54 1.43 -7.13
C LYS A 252 20.34 1.20 -6.24
N GLU A 253 20.11 2.13 -5.32
CA GLU A 253 19.00 2.10 -4.38
C GLU A 253 17.84 2.97 -4.90
N PRO A 254 16.58 2.72 -4.49
CA PRO A 254 15.48 3.63 -4.76
C PRO A 254 15.79 5.04 -4.27
N GLY A 255 15.69 6.01 -5.18
CA GLY A 255 16.06 7.41 -4.96
C GLY A 255 17.42 7.81 -5.52
N ASP A 256 18.26 6.85 -5.90
CA ASP A 256 19.54 7.17 -6.52
C ASP A 256 19.33 7.74 -7.93
N PRO A 257 20.07 8.79 -8.31
CA PRO A 257 20.11 9.26 -9.66
C PRO A 257 20.84 8.25 -10.56
N VAL A 258 20.38 8.13 -11.79
CA VAL A 258 20.97 7.28 -12.82
C VAL A 258 21.02 8.03 -14.14
N TYR A 259 22.00 7.68 -14.96
CA TYR A 259 22.22 8.25 -16.28
C TYR A 259 22.13 7.18 -17.34
N HIS A 260 21.75 7.59 -18.55
CA HIS A 260 21.74 6.68 -19.70
C HIS A 260 23.10 5.97 -19.87
N GLY A 261 23.07 4.66 -20.00
CA GLY A 261 24.28 3.82 -20.09
C GLY A 261 24.91 3.44 -18.75
N GLU A 262 24.41 3.93 -17.62
CA GLU A 262 24.94 3.61 -16.31
C GLU A 262 24.53 2.20 -15.85
N LEU A 263 25.45 1.45 -15.25
CA LEU A 263 25.21 0.11 -14.70
C LEU A 263 24.41 0.23 -13.39
N ILE A 264 23.21 -0.35 -13.35
CA ILE A 264 22.28 -0.26 -12.22
C ILE A 264 22.13 -1.55 -11.42
N ALA A 265 22.34 -2.71 -12.06
CA ALA A 265 22.32 -4.03 -11.41
C ALA A 265 23.07 -5.06 -12.23
N GLN A 266 23.36 -6.21 -11.62
CA GLN A 266 23.96 -7.37 -12.25
C GLN A 266 23.17 -8.64 -11.93
N ILE A 267 23.10 -9.55 -12.89
CA ILE A 267 22.63 -10.92 -12.67
C ILE A 267 23.84 -11.84 -12.55
N LEU A 268 23.93 -12.52 -11.41
CA LEU A 268 25.03 -13.43 -11.13
C LEU A 268 24.59 -14.88 -11.28
N ASP A 269 25.51 -15.72 -11.73
CA ASP A 269 25.30 -17.16 -11.68
C ASP A 269 25.17 -17.62 -10.21
N PRO A 270 24.14 -18.41 -9.85
CA PRO A 270 23.93 -18.82 -8.47
C PRO A 270 24.99 -19.77 -7.92
N CYS A 271 25.72 -20.51 -8.77
CA CYS A 271 26.70 -21.49 -8.36
C CYS A 271 28.13 -20.96 -8.44
N GLU A 272 28.42 -20.19 -9.48
CA GLU A 272 29.79 -19.71 -9.75
C GLU A 272 30.03 -18.27 -9.29
N GLY A 273 28.94 -17.50 -9.07
CA GLY A 273 29.01 -16.08 -8.68
C GLY A 273 29.49 -15.16 -9.81
N THR A 274 29.69 -15.68 -11.01
CA THR A 274 30.11 -14.90 -12.16
C THR A 274 28.97 -14.02 -12.70
N VAL A 275 29.32 -12.90 -13.32
CA VAL A 275 28.32 -12.01 -13.94
C VAL A 275 27.81 -12.65 -15.23
N LYS A 276 26.49 -12.93 -15.29
CA LYS A 276 25.80 -13.45 -16.47
C LYS A 276 25.35 -12.34 -17.39
N SER A 277 24.75 -11.27 -16.79
CA SER A 277 24.33 -10.10 -17.54
C SER A 277 24.38 -8.84 -16.67
N GLU A 278 24.49 -7.72 -17.34
CA GLU A 278 24.47 -6.38 -16.76
C GLU A 278 23.17 -5.66 -17.13
N ILE A 279 22.59 -4.97 -16.15
CA ILE A 279 21.40 -4.19 -16.32
C ILE A 279 21.80 -2.72 -16.33
N ILE A 280 21.58 -2.08 -17.47
CA ILE A 280 22.04 -0.71 -17.75
C ILE A 280 20.82 0.19 -17.87
N SER A 281 20.90 1.40 -17.27
CA SER A 281 19.87 2.41 -17.41
C SER A 281 19.73 2.86 -18.87
N GLN A 282 18.48 2.94 -19.33
CA GLN A 282 18.16 3.36 -20.70
C GLN A 282 17.79 4.83 -20.78
N THR A 283 17.76 5.52 -19.64
CA THR A 283 17.40 6.94 -19.54
C THR A 283 18.11 7.61 -18.39
N ASP A 284 18.11 8.93 -18.39
CA ASP A 284 18.44 9.73 -17.22
C ASP A 284 17.22 9.82 -16.32
N GLY A 285 17.41 9.65 -14.99
CA GLY A 285 16.29 9.69 -14.05
C GLY A 285 16.69 9.31 -12.64
N ILE A 286 15.75 8.71 -11.92
CA ILE A 286 15.95 8.15 -10.58
C ILE A 286 15.43 6.71 -10.53
N VAL A 287 16.05 5.87 -9.73
CA VAL A 287 15.53 4.53 -9.46
C VAL A 287 14.28 4.67 -8.60
N PHE A 288 13.10 4.36 -9.16
CA PHE A 288 11.84 4.48 -8.46
C PHE A 288 11.48 3.22 -7.67
N PHE A 289 11.79 2.07 -8.26
CA PHE A 289 11.64 0.74 -7.65
C PHE A 289 12.87 -0.10 -7.96
N ALA A 290 13.37 -0.83 -6.98
CA ALA A 290 14.45 -1.80 -7.18
C ALA A 290 14.07 -3.15 -6.56
N HIS A 291 14.28 -4.21 -7.34
CA HIS A 291 14.05 -5.59 -6.92
C HIS A 291 15.02 -6.02 -5.82
N THR A 292 14.62 -6.94 -4.92
CA THR A 292 15.47 -7.43 -3.82
C THR A 292 15.70 -8.94 -3.85
N GLY A 293 14.90 -9.71 -4.60
CA GLY A 293 14.98 -11.17 -4.65
C GLY A 293 15.75 -11.71 -5.85
N PRO A 294 16.07 -13.00 -5.85
CA PRO A 294 16.57 -13.67 -7.03
C PRO A 294 15.59 -13.56 -8.20
N VAL A 295 16.12 -13.50 -9.42
CA VAL A 295 15.31 -13.46 -10.63
C VAL A 295 15.26 -14.84 -11.30
N SER A 296 14.11 -15.21 -11.83
CA SER A 296 13.87 -16.49 -12.49
C SER A 296 13.11 -16.29 -13.79
N TYR A 297 13.43 -17.07 -14.81
CA TYR A 297 12.70 -17.01 -16.07
C TYR A 297 11.21 -17.43 -15.95
N THR A 298 10.82 -18.12 -14.89
CA THR A 298 9.39 -18.36 -14.58
C THR A 298 8.66 -17.10 -14.14
N HIS A 299 9.40 -16.04 -13.78
CA HIS A 299 8.91 -14.73 -13.40
C HIS A 299 9.20 -13.64 -14.44
N LEU A 300 9.51 -14.01 -15.68
CA LEU A 300 9.93 -13.11 -16.78
C LEU A 300 8.99 -11.92 -17.08
N ARG A 301 7.78 -11.91 -16.54
CA ARG A 301 6.88 -10.76 -16.65
C ARG A 301 7.04 -9.75 -15.50
N ALA A 302 7.97 -9.96 -14.58
CA ALA A 302 7.94 -9.34 -13.28
C ALA A 302 9.18 -8.52 -12.90
N HIS A 303 10.15 -8.38 -13.79
CA HIS A 303 11.39 -7.66 -13.46
C HIS A 303 11.36 -6.28 -14.09
N GLU A 304 10.61 -5.40 -13.45
CA GLU A 304 10.55 -4.00 -13.81
C GLU A 304 11.29 -3.21 -12.74
N THR A 305 12.47 -2.71 -13.07
CA THR A 305 13.04 -1.56 -12.37
C THR A 305 12.36 -0.36 -13.02
N GLU A 306 11.50 0.31 -12.29
CA GLU A 306 10.87 1.54 -12.76
C GLU A 306 11.88 2.68 -12.53
N LEU A 307 12.32 3.32 -13.60
CA LEU A 307 13.26 4.46 -13.60
C LEU A 307 12.52 5.76 -13.73
#